data_88dd6157ebfdc7bfa8e5543286be5d0e
#
_entry.id   88dd6157ebfdc7bfa8e5543286be5d0e
#
_cell.length_a   1.000
_cell.length_b   1.000
_cell.length_c   1.000
_cell.angle_alpha   90.00
_cell.angle_beta   90.00
_cell.angle_gamma   90.00
#
_symmetry.space_group_name_H-M   'P 1'
#
loop_
_entity.id
_entity.type
_entity.pdbx_description
1 polymer ?
#
loop_
_entity_poly.entity_id
_entity_poly.type
_entity_poly.pdbx_seq_one_letter_code
_entity_poly.pdbx_strand_id
1 'polypeptide(L)'
;MLFQDADLFWWKEPWSLFSTRPDVDTFWMDDGARTSRFAPLYPNTGYYLIRHNPRTVLLCETLVGMYDVVLAWQSHQAVVSQVLGEFHALHALNVMILDNIAFPSGKQFHHNRPLFEKIKTGEYEPYCFHMCWTAGKADKLKFLKQDKLWYLENECALKALDGVGEDVLRKCGLGPAGRCAFVGRG
;
A
#
# COMPACT_ATOMS: atom_id res chain seq x y z
N MET A 1 9.99 6.92 -7.37
CA MET A 1 8.77 7.38 -6.66
C MET A 1 8.18 6.21 -5.89
N LEU A 2 7.89 6.40 -4.60
CA LEU A 2 7.10 5.47 -3.80
C LEU A 2 5.73 6.09 -3.58
N PHE A 3 4.67 5.33 -3.83
CA PHE A 3 3.29 5.70 -3.55
C PHE A 3 2.68 4.75 -2.52
N GLN A 4 1.84 5.27 -1.65
CA GLN A 4 1.04 4.49 -0.72
C GLN A 4 -0.30 5.17 -0.43
N ASP A 5 -1.33 4.35 -0.20
CA ASP A 5 -2.61 4.78 0.35
C ASP A 5 -2.50 5.13 1.83
N ALA A 6 -3.51 5.80 2.38
CA ALA A 6 -3.52 6.25 3.77
C ALA A 6 -3.76 5.11 4.80
N ASP A 7 -4.19 3.93 4.35
CA ASP A 7 -4.52 2.78 5.18
C ASP A 7 -3.46 1.67 5.13
N LEU A 8 -2.18 2.08 5.04
CA LEU A 8 -1.02 1.21 5.21
C LEU A 8 -0.43 1.31 6.62
N PHE A 9 0.06 0.17 7.10
CA PHE A 9 0.76 0.00 8.38
C PHE A 9 2.14 -0.57 8.12
N TRP A 10 3.16 -0.02 8.76
CA TRP A 10 4.55 -0.36 8.52
C TRP A 10 5.19 -0.99 9.76
N TRP A 11 6.02 -2.04 9.55
CA TRP A 11 6.91 -2.65 10.54
C TRP A 11 8.37 -2.49 10.17
N LYS A 12 8.68 -2.52 8.86
CA LYS A 12 10.06 -2.47 8.34
C LYS A 12 10.16 -1.50 7.18
N GLU A 13 11.31 -0.87 7.03
CA GLU A 13 11.63 -0.10 5.85
C GLU A 13 11.89 -1.04 4.65
N PRO A 14 11.44 -0.72 3.44
CA PRO A 14 11.54 -1.61 2.29
C PRO A 14 12.79 -1.38 1.42
N TRP A 15 13.62 -0.39 1.75
CA TRP A 15 14.70 0.04 0.86
C TRP A 15 15.78 -1.02 0.66
N SER A 16 16.10 -1.78 1.69
CA SER A 16 17.03 -2.91 1.62
C SER A 16 16.56 -3.94 0.59
N LEU A 17 15.27 -4.32 0.63
CA LEU A 17 14.69 -5.25 -0.34
C LEU A 17 14.79 -4.70 -1.76
N PHE A 18 14.39 -3.46 -1.98
CA PHE A 18 14.42 -2.87 -3.32
C PHE A 18 15.84 -2.76 -3.87
N SER A 19 16.82 -2.49 -3.02
CA SER A 19 18.24 -2.39 -3.40
C SER A 19 18.82 -3.71 -3.90
N THR A 20 18.29 -4.86 -3.46
CA THR A 20 18.76 -6.18 -3.92
C THR A 20 18.30 -6.52 -5.35
N ARG A 21 17.37 -5.76 -5.91
CA ARG A 21 16.79 -5.99 -7.24
C ARG A 21 16.92 -4.75 -8.12
N PRO A 22 18.16 -4.33 -8.46
CA PRO A 22 18.39 -3.15 -9.31
C PRO A 22 17.85 -3.31 -10.73
N ASP A 23 17.64 -4.54 -11.17
CA ASP A 23 17.07 -4.94 -12.45
C ASP A 23 15.57 -4.64 -12.60
N VAL A 24 14.84 -4.49 -11.48
CA VAL A 24 13.38 -4.27 -11.48
C VAL A 24 13.06 -2.79 -11.64
N ASP A 25 12.23 -2.46 -12.62
CA ASP A 25 11.77 -1.09 -12.89
C ASP A 25 10.65 -0.64 -11.95
N THR A 26 9.72 -1.55 -11.66
CA THR A 26 8.55 -1.24 -10.81
C THR A 26 8.20 -2.41 -9.88
N PHE A 27 7.82 -2.06 -8.64
CA PHE A 27 7.35 -3.01 -7.62
C PHE A 27 5.92 -2.67 -7.24
N TRP A 28 5.06 -3.67 -7.16
CA TRP A 28 3.64 -3.50 -6.85
C TRP A 28 3.21 -4.51 -5.80
N MET A 29 2.39 -4.08 -4.84
CA MET A 29 1.75 -5.01 -3.92
C MET A 29 0.82 -5.96 -4.71
N ASP A 30 0.71 -7.21 -4.28
CA ASP A 30 -0.25 -8.17 -4.82
C ASP A 30 -1.67 -7.81 -4.36
N ASP A 31 -2.58 -7.54 -5.28
CA ASP A 31 -4.00 -7.31 -4.94
C ASP A 31 -4.66 -8.55 -4.35
N GLY A 32 -4.19 -9.72 -4.74
CA GLY A 32 -4.77 -11.00 -4.33
C GLY A 32 -5.96 -11.44 -5.18
N ALA A 33 -6.66 -10.55 -5.89
CA ALA A 33 -7.69 -10.96 -6.86
C ALA A 33 -7.04 -11.73 -8.02
N ARG A 34 -7.68 -12.81 -8.43
CA ARG A 34 -7.24 -13.60 -9.60
C ARG A 34 -8.34 -13.58 -10.65
N THR A 35 -8.77 -12.36 -11.01
CA THR A 35 -9.80 -12.11 -12.02
C THR A 35 -9.17 -11.59 -13.30
N SER A 36 -9.82 -11.79 -14.43
CA SER A 36 -9.37 -11.28 -15.74
C SER A 36 -9.18 -9.75 -15.75
N ARG A 37 -9.94 -9.04 -14.90
CA ARG A 37 -9.87 -7.57 -14.80
C ARG A 37 -8.49 -7.04 -14.40
N PHE A 38 -7.74 -7.79 -13.59
CA PHE A 38 -6.43 -7.40 -13.07
C PHE A 38 -5.29 -8.26 -13.60
N ALA A 39 -5.61 -9.19 -14.54
CA ALA A 39 -4.61 -10.03 -15.20
C ALA A 39 -3.67 -9.17 -16.09
N PRO A 40 -2.46 -9.65 -16.39
CA PRO A 40 -1.86 -10.88 -15.88
C PRO A 40 -1.11 -10.73 -14.56
N LEU A 41 -0.83 -9.49 -14.11
CA LEU A 41 0.12 -9.21 -13.02
C LEU A 41 -0.56 -9.01 -11.66
N TYR A 42 -1.86 -8.69 -11.65
CA TYR A 42 -2.66 -8.47 -10.43
C TYR A 42 -2.09 -7.41 -9.45
N PRO A 43 -1.63 -6.24 -9.93
CA PRO A 43 -1.07 -5.22 -9.08
C PRO A 43 -2.14 -4.56 -8.21
N ASN A 44 -1.81 -4.24 -6.97
CA ASN A 44 -2.60 -3.34 -6.14
C ASN A 44 -2.00 -1.94 -6.24
N THR A 45 -2.82 -0.94 -6.56
CA THR A 45 -2.40 0.44 -6.76
C THR A 45 -2.31 1.25 -5.46
N GLY A 46 -2.63 0.66 -4.33
CA GLY A 46 -2.49 1.30 -3.01
C GLY A 46 -1.06 1.27 -2.46
N TYR A 47 -0.17 0.49 -3.06
CA TYR A 47 1.25 0.50 -2.73
C TYR A 47 2.12 0.07 -3.90
N TYR A 48 3.01 0.97 -4.34
CA TYR A 48 3.97 0.67 -5.40
C TYR A 48 5.20 1.57 -5.36
N LEU A 49 6.30 1.07 -5.94
CA LEU A 49 7.51 1.84 -6.21
C LEU A 49 7.80 1.81 -7.71
N ILE A 50 8.08 2.98 -8.28
CA ILE A 50 8.52 3.16 -9.67
C ILE A 50 9.90 3.81 -9.65
N ARG A 51 10.89 3.16 -10.27
CA ARG A 51 12.22 3.73 -10.49
C ARG A 51 12.18 4.69 -11.67
N HIS A 52 13.04 5.68 -11.66
CA HIS A 52 13.16 6.62 -12.76
C HIS A 52 14.06 6.04 -13.87
N ASN A 53 13.47 5.80 -15.04
CA ASN A 53 14.16 5.47 -16.28
C ASN A 53 13.23 5.74 -17.49
N PRO A 54 13.73 5.70 -18.77
CA PRO A 54 12.89 6.02 -19.93
C PRO A 54 11.62 5.17 -20.04
N ARG A 55 11.66 3.87 -19.70
CA ARG A 55 10.48 2.98 -19.76
C ARG A 55 9.40 3.39 -18.75
N THR A 56 9.81 3.73 -17.54
CA THR A 56 8.88 4.15 -16.48
C THR A 56 8.35 5.56 -16.70
N VAL A 57 9.11 6.44 -17.34
CA VAL A 57 8.60 7.76 -17.78
C VAL A 57 7.49 7.55 -18.80
N LEU A 58 7.75 6.74 -19.84
CA LEU A 58 6.74 6.42 -20.86
C LEU A 58 5.50 5.75 -20.26
N LEU A 59 5.69 4.83 -19.29
CA LEU A 59 4.58 4.21 -18.53
C LEU A 59 3.72 5.28 -17.86
N CYS A 60 4.33 6.22 -17.14
CA CYS A 60 3.60 7.26 -16.41
C CYS A 60 2.87 8.21 -17.38
N GLU A 61 3.50 8.60 -18.48
CA GLU A 61 2.87 9.43 -19.53
C GLU A 61 1.67 8.71 -20.15
N THR A 62 1.81 7.41 -20.45
CA THR A 62 0.71 6.59 -20.97
C THR A 62 -0.45 6.53 -19.98
N LEU A 63 -0.18 6.26 -18.69
CA LEU A 63 -1.21 6.19 -17.66
C LEU A 63 -1.95 7.53 -17.48
N VAL A 64 -1.24 8.65 -17.54
CA VAL A 64 -1.86 9.99 -17.50
C VAL A 64 -2.74 10.22 -18.73
N GLY A 65 -2.31 9.78 -19.91
CA GLY A 65 -3.10 9.86 -21.14
C GLY A 65 -4.36 9.00 -21.16
N MET A 66 -4.49 8.01 -20.26
CA MET A 66 -5.65 7.11 -20.19
C MET A 66 -6.75 7.57 -19.23
N TYR A 67 -6.80 8.85 -18.88
CA TYR A 67 -7.78 9.38 -17.94
C TYR A 67 -9.24 9.05 -18.32
N ASP A 68 -9.61 9.20 -19.58
CA ASP A 68 -10.96 8.88 -20.06
C ASP A 68 -11.33 7.40 -19.90
N VAL A 69 -10.35 6.51 -20.08
CA VAL A 69 -10.53 5.07 -19.85
C VAL A 69 -10.73 4.77 -18.37
N VAL A 70 -10.00 5.45 -17.48
CA VAL A 70 -10.20 5.35 -16.03
C VAL A 70 -11.62 5.74 -15.65
N LEU A 71 -12.13 6.83 -16.20
CA LEU A 71 -13.52 7.27 -15.98
C LEU A 71 -14.53 6.24 -16.50
N ALA A 72 -14.32 5.73 -17.71
CA ALA A 72 -15.22 4.74 -18.31
C ALA A 72 -15.26 3.42 -17.54
N TRP A 73 -14.12 2.96 -17.04
CA TRP A 73 -14.00 1.71 -16.30
C TRP A 73 -14.24 1.86 -14.80
N GLN A 74 -14.34 3.10 -14.31
CA GLN A 74 -14.48 3.41 -12.88
C GLN A 74 -13.43 2.70 -11.99
N SER A 75 -12.24 2.48 -12.55
CA SER A 75 -11.16 1.79 -11.86
C SER A 75 -9.80 2.11 -12.46
N HIS A 76 -9.04 2.96 -11.78
CA HIS A 76 -7.65 3.21 -12.15
C HIS A 76 -6.79 1.93 -12.03
N GLN A 77 -7.04 1.07 -11.05
CA GLN A 77 -6.30 -0.20 -10.87
C GLN A 77 -6.47 -1.14 -12.07
N ALA A 78 -7.67 -1.21 -12.66
CA ALA A 78 -7.89 -2.05 -13.85
C ALA A 78 -7.09 -1.52 -15.06
N VAL A 79 -7.06 -0.20 -15.26
CA VAL A 79 -6.26 0.44 -16.31
C VAL A 79 -4.78 0.22 -16.10
N VAL A 80 -4.29 0.45 -14.88
CA VAL A 80 -2.89 0.19 -14.50
C VAL A 80 -2.53 -1.27 -14.76
N SER A 81 -3.38 -2.23 -14.38
CA SER A 81 -3.12 -3.67 -14.58
C SER A 81 -2.93 -4.02 -16.06
N GLN A 82 -3.78 -3.46 -16.93
CA GLN A 82 -3.69 -3.68 -18.37
C GLN A 82 -2.41 -3.05 -18.94
N VAL A 83 -2.16 -1.78 -18.64
CA VAL A 83 -0.99 -1.05 -19.16
C VAL A 83 0.31 -1.71 -18.69
N LEU A 84 0.39 -2.12 -17.42
CA LEU A 84 1.56 -2.85 -16.90
C LEU A 84 1.80 -4.17 -17.65
N GLY A 85 0.74 -4.91 -17.93
CA GLY A 85 0.83 -6.16 -18.72
C GLY A 85 1.35 -5.90 -20.13
N GLU A 86 0.85 -4.86 -20.79
CA GLU A 86 1.29 -4.44 -22.12
C GLU A 86 2.77 -3.99 -22.10
N PHE A 87 3.13 -3.13 -21.14
CA PHE A 87 4.52 -2.64 -21.03
C PHE A 87 5.51 -3.77 -20.69
N HIS A 88 5.10 -4.69 -19.84
CA HIS A 88 5.91 -5.89 -19.56
C HIS A 88 6.15 -6.71 -20.83
N ALA A 89 5.10 -6.93 -21.63
CA ALA A 89 5.17 -7.76 -22.82
C ALA A 89 5.88 -7.08 -24.01
N LEU A 90 5.64 -5.77 -24.22
CA LEU A 90 6.06 -5.09 -25.45
C LEU A 90 7.21 -4.11 -25.25
N HIS A 91 7.40 -3.57 -24.07
CA HIS A 91 8.41 -2.54 -23.78
C HIS A 91 9.52 -3.02 -22.83
N ALA A 92 9.59 -4.31 -22.57
CA ALA A 92 10.56 -4.93 -21.67
C ALA A 92 10.61 -4.26 -20.28
N LEU A 93 9.47 -3.75 -19.80
CA LEU A 93 9.35 -3.21 -18.45
C LEU A 93 9.50 -4.37 -17.46
N ASN A 94 10.47 -4.28 -16.55
CA ASN A 94 10.65 -5.30 -15.53
C ASN A 94 9.76 -4.99 -14.32
N VAL A 95 8.68 -5.75 -14.18
CA VAL A 95 7.66 -5.60 -13.13
C VAL A 95 7.81 -6.71 -12.11
N MET A 96 7.88 -6.35 -10.83
CA MET A 96 7.85 -7.30 -9.72
C MET A 96 6.57 -7.13 -8.90
N ILE A 97 5.81 -8.20 -8.76
CA ILE A 97 4.74 -8.27 -7.78
C ILE A 97 5.34 -8.77 -6.47
N LEU A 98 5.11 -7.99 -5.41
CA LEU A 98 5.67 -8.25 -4.08
C LEU A 98 5.01 -9.47 -3.44
N ASP A 99 5.78 -10.21 -2.66
CA ASP A 99 5.29 -11.37 -1.92
C ASP A 99 4.17 -10.98 -0.94
N ASN A 100 3.05 -11.69 -0.98
CA ASN A 100 1.86 -11.36 -0.22
C ASN A 100 1.89 -11.79 1.26
N ILE A 101 2.95 -12.44 1.69
CA ILE A 101 3.22 -12.70 3.11
C ILE A 101 4.08 -11.56 3.68
N ALA A 102 5.09 -11.13 2.92
CA ALA A 102 5.96 -10.02 3.30
C ALA A 102 5.26 -8.65 3.17
N PHE A 103 4.30 -8.52 2.25
CA PHE A 103 3.47 -7.35 2.00
C PHE A 103 1.98 -7.74 1.97
N PRO A 104 1.40 -8.17 3.09
CA PRO A 104 0.02 -8.63 3.12
C PRO A 104 -0.98 -7.53 2.78
N SER A 105 -1.99 -7.91 2.00
CA SER A 105 -3.15 -7.07 1.66
C SER A 105 -4.38 -7.47 2.48
N GLY A 106 -5.46 -6.70 2.36
CA GLY A 106 -6.73 -7.02 2.99
C GLY A 106 -7.28 -8.40 2.60
N LYS A 107 -6.90 -8.95 1.43
CA LYS A 107 -7.23 -10.33 1.09
C LYS A 107 -6.59 -11.31 2.07
N GLN A 108 -5.29 -11.13 2.39
CA GLN A 108 -4.62 -11.96 3.38
C GLN A 108 -5.26 -11.79 4.76
N PHE A 109 -5.65 -10.58 5.12
CA PHE A 109 -6.37 -10.31 6.37
C PHE A 109 -7.64 -11.15 6.50
N HIS A 110 -8.46 -11.22 5.46
CA HIS A 110 -9.73 -11.94 5.49
C HIS A 110 -9.59 -13.47 5.31
N HIS A 111 -8.58 -13.94 4.61
CA HIS A 111 -8.47 -15.35 4.20
C HIS A 111 -7.28 -16.12 4.82
N ASN A 112 -6.34 -15.43 5.48
CA ASN A 112 -5.17 -16.05 6.11
C ASN A 112 -5.05 -15.60 7.58
N ARG A 113 -6.05 -15.91 8.37
CA ARG A 113 -6.07 -15.54 9.80
C ARG A 113 -4.84 -16.03 10.60
N PRO A 114 -4.26 -17.22 10.34
CA PRO A 114 -3.04 -17.65 11.02
C PRO A 114 -1.86 -16.68 10.83
N LEU A 115 -1.70 -16.06 9.64
CA LEU A 115 -0.68 -15.04 9.43
C LEU A 115 -0.92 -13.82 10.32
N PHE A 116 -2.17 -13.35 10.41
CA PHE A 116 -2.50 -12.18 11.22
C PHE A 116 -2.40 -12.43 12.73
N GLU A 117 -2.65 -13.64 13.21
CA GLU A 117 -2.37 -13.98 14.61
C GLU A 117 -0.85 -13.90 14.91
N LYS A 118 0.01 -14.35 14.00
CA LYS A 118 1.47 -14.20 14.14
C LYS A 118 1.91 -12.74 14.11
N ILE A 119 1.32 -11.92 13.26
CA ILE A 119 1.60 -10.47 13.21
C ILE A 119 1.17 -9.81 14.53
N LYS A 120 -0.01 -10.14 15.03
CA LYS A 120 -0.58 -9.58 16.26
C LYS A 120 0.21 -9.96 17.50
N THR A 121 0.76 -11.18 17.54
CA THR A 121 1.62 -11.66 18.64
C THR A 121 3.07 -11.20 18.53
N GLY A 122 3.46 -10.60 17.41
CA GLY A 122 4.84 -10.22 17.14
C GLY A 122 5.75 -11.38 16.73
N GLU A 123 5.18 -12.58 16.49
CA GLU A 123 5.94 -13.74 15.98
C GLU A 123 6.41 -13.51 14.53
N TYR A 124 5.67 -12.72 13.77
CA TYR A 124 6.02 -12.33 12.41
C TYR A 124 5.80 -10.84 12.17
N GLU A 125 6.77 -10.19 11.55
CA GLU A 125 6.70 -8.78 11.15
C GLU A 125 6.83 -8.67 9.62
N PRO A 126 5.74 -8.30 8.92
CA PRO A 126 5.80 -7.98 7.49
C PRO A 126 6.52 -6.65 7.26
N TYR A 127 6.76 -6.26 6.01
CA TYR A 127 7.19 -4.90 5.70
C TYR A 127 6.08 -3.90 5.96
N CYS A 128 4.94 -4.10 5.31
CA CYS A 128 3.75 -3.31 5.57
C CYS A 128 2.49 -4.16 5.34
N PHE A 129 1.36 -3.67 5.85
CA PHE A 129 0.03 -4.22 5.60
C PHE A 129 -0.88 -3.13 5.02
N HIS A 130 -1.60 -3.44 3.95
CA HIS A 130 -2.58 -2.56 3.34
C HIS A 130 -3.99 -3.07 3.58
N MET A 131 -4.81 -2.30 4.31
CA MET A 131 -6.20 -2.66 4.62
C MET A 131 -7.17 -2.39 3.45
N CYS A 132 -6.83 -2.88 2.24
CA CYS A 132 -7.77 -2.97 1.12
C CYS A 132 -8.77 -4.12 1.33
N TRP A 133 -9.63 -4.43 0.36
CA TRP A 133 -10.65 -5.49 0.44
C TRP A 133 -11.72 -5.31 1.53
N THR A 134 -11.77 -4.15 2.16
CA THR A 134 -12.77 -3.77 3.15
C THR A 134 -13.40 -2.46 2.68
N ALA A 135 -14.67 -2.49 2.26
CA ALA A 135 -15.30 -1.38 1.59
C ALA A 135 -15.61 -0.18 2.49
N GLY A 136 -16.01 -0.43 3.73
CA GLY A 136 -16.44 0.62 4.66
C GLY A 136 -15.32 1.15 5.55
N LYS A 137 -15.21 2.48 5.71
CA LYS A 137 -14.26 3.10 6.67
C LYS A 137 -14.50 2.61 8.10
N ALA A 138 -15.76 2.47 8.50
CA ALA A 138 -16.12 1.99 9.84
C ALA A 138 -15.67 0.54 10.07
N ASP A 139 -15.80 -0.32 9.05
CA ASP A 139 -15.36 -1.70 9.12
C ASP A 139 -13.83 -1.81 9.14
N LYS A 140 -13.12 -1.00 8.34
CA LYS A 140 -11.65 -0.91 8.42
C LYS A 140 -11.21 -0.55 9.83
N LEU A 141 -11.77 0.51 10.40
CA LEU A 141 -11.45 0.94 11.76
C LEU A 141 -11.76 -0.13 12.81
N LYS A 142 -12.92 -0.80 12.70
CA LYS A 142 -13.32 -1.90 13.57
C LYS A 142 -12.29 -3.02 13.55
N PHE A 143 -11.92 -3.52 12.37
CA PHE A 143 -10.97 -4.62 12.21
C PHE A 143 -9.56 -4.23 12.69
N LEU A 144 -9.10 -3.02 12.38
CA LEU A 144 -7.81 -2.53 12.83
C LEU A 144 -7.72 -2.44 14.37
N LYS A 145 -8.81 -2.01 15.03
CA LYS A 145 -8.90 -2.00 16.50
C LYS A 145 -8.91 -3.40 17.09
N GLN A 146 -9.67 -4.34 16.49
CA GLN A 146 -9.73 -5.73 16.94
C GLN A 146 -8.36 -6.41 16.90
N ASP A 147 -7.58 -6.15 15.85
CA ASP A 147 -6.27 -6.77 15.68
C ASP A 147 -5.11 -5.92 16.24
N LYS A 148 -5.43 -4.87 17.02
CA LYS A 148 -4.44 -3.97 17.66
C LYS A 148 -3.49 -3.28 16.67
N LEU A 149 -3.95 -3.04 15.46
CA LEU A 149 -3.23 -2.33 14.41
C LEU A 149 -3.58 -0.84 14.34
N TRP A 150 -4.54 -0.39 15.16
CA TRP A 150 -4.91 1.02 15.25
C TRP A 150 -4.10 1.71 16.35
N TYR A 151 -3.20 2.60 15.94
CA TYR A 151 -2.25 3.28 16.84
C TYR A 151 -2.70 4.67 17.26
N LEU A 152 -3.79 5.20 16.68
CA LEU A 152 -4.32 6.50 17.05
C LEU A 152 -5.29 6.35 18.22
N GLU A 153 -5.11 7.18 19.26
CA GLU A 153 -6.13 7.34 20.30
C GLU A 153 -7.37 8.04 19.71
N ASN A 154 -8.54 7.76 20.30
CA ASN A 154 -9.80 8.32 19.80
C ASN A 154 -9.79 9.87 19.77
N GLU A 155 -9.10 10.49 20.72
CA GLU A 155 -8.92 11.95 20.77
C GLU A 155 -8.10 12.49 19.58
N CYS A 156 -7.10 11.76 19.13
CA CYS A 156 -6.29 12.12 17.97
C CYS A 156 -7.10 12.06 16.67
N ALA A 157 -7.96 11.06 16.54
CA ALA A 157 -8.79 10.89 15.34
C ALA A 157 -9.87 11.98 15.20
N LEU A 158 -10.39 12.49 16.30
CA LEU A 158 -11.43 13.55 16.30
C LEU A 158 -10.84 14.95 16.12
N LYS A 159 -9.67 15.22 16.69
CA LYS A 159 -9.06 16.56 16.69
C LYS A 159 -8.20 16.85 15.46
N ALA A 160 -7.76 15.85 14.70
CA ALA A 160 -7.07 16.05 13.43
C ALA A 160 -7.95 16.77 12.37
N LEU A 161 -9.26 16.84 12.61
CA LEU A 161 -10.20 17.52 11.72
C LEU A 161 -10.44 19.00 12.08
N ASP A 162 -10.03 19.47 13.28
CA ASP A 162 -10.42 20.79 13.82
C ASP A 162 -9.26 21.79 14.03
N GLY A 163 -8.15 21.66 13.32
CA GLY A 163 -7.04 22.63 13.39
C GLY A 163 -6.29 22.61 14.72
N VAL A 164 -5.81 21.49 15.12
CA VAL A 164 -5.28 21.13 16.42
C VAL A 164 -3.93 21.76 16.75
N GLY A 165 -3.81 22.32 17.96
CA GLY A 165 -2.57 22.85 18.52
C GLY A 165 -1.46 21.80 18.75
N GLU A 166 -0.21 22.26 18.81
CA GLU A 166 1.02 21.46 18.91
C GLU A 166 1.02 20.40 20.03
N ASP A 167 0.33 20.64 21.14
CA ASP A 167 0.28 19.72 22.28
C ASP A 167 -0.44 18.41 22.00
N VAL A 168 -1.42 18.42 21.09
CA VAL A 168 -2.15 17.21 20.70
C VAL A 168 -1.35 16.40 19.68
N LEU A 169 -0.68 17.08 18.75
CA LEU A 169 0.23 16.43 17.80
C LEU A 169 1.34 15.69 18.55
N ARG A 170 1.87 16.26 19.62
CA ARG A 170 2.88 15.63 20.47
C ARG A 170 2.36 14.42 21.25
N LYS A 171 1.13 14.47 21.77
CA LYS A 171 0.46 13.33 22.45
C LYS A 171 0.15 12.19 21.48
N CYS A 172 -0.09 12.51 20.20
CA CYS A 172 -0.32 11.53 19.16
C CYS A 172 0.97 10.99 18.52
N GLY A 173 2.15 11.32 19.06
CA GLY A 173 3.44 10.90 18.49
C GLY A 173 3.80 11.63 17.18
N LEU A 174 3.10 12.71 16.84
CA LEU A 174 3.38 13.54 15.68
C LEU A 174 4.25 14.72 16.14
N GLY A 175 5.50 14.79 15.66
CA GLY A 175 6.39 15.91 15.93
C GLY A 175 5.90 17.21 15.27
N PRO A 176 6.52 18.38 15.61
CA PRO A 176 6.09 19.72 15.16
C PRO A 176 6.12 19.93 13.63
N ALA A 177 6.51 18.96 12.85
CA ALA A 177 6.51 18.97 11.38
C ALA A 177 5.58 17.90 10.76
N GLY A 178 4.59 17.37 11.50
CA GLY A 178 3.66 16.36 10.95
C GLY A 178 4.31 15.02 10.58
N ARG A 179 5.54 14.77 11.06
CA ARG A 179 6.22 13.49 10.84
C ARG A 179 5.79 12.51 11.92
N CYS A 180 5.26 11.36 11.50
CA CYS A 180 5.07 10.22 12.40
C CYS A 180 6.41 9.87 13.05
N ALA A 181 6.54 10.09 14.35
CA ALA A 181 7.62 9.50 15.10
C ALA A 181 7.31 8.00 15.25
N PHE A 182 8.15 7.15 14.69
CA PHE A 182 8.14 5.73 14.97
C PHE A 182 8.39 5.56 16.47
N VAL A 183 7.37 5.23 17.23
CA VAL A 183 7.55 4.78 18.60
C VAL A 183 7.99 3.33 18.49
N GLY A 184 9.32 3.13 18.48
CA GLY A 184 9.90 1.81 18.64
C GLY A 184 9.42 1.22 19.96
N ARG A 185 8.87 0.00 19.93
CA ARG A 185 8.60 -0.76 21.13
C ARG A 185 9.95 -1.06 21.77
N GLY A 186 10.23 -0.46 22.96
CA GLY A 186 11.25 -0.92 23.87
C GLY A 186 10.84 -2.22 24.52
#